data_2ab7ff6b5d86566dbeb9a8fbd5d9e721
#
_entry.id   2ab7ff6b5d86566dbeb9a8fbd5d9e721
#
_cell.length_a   1.000
_cell.length_b   1.000
_cell.length_c   1.000
_cell.angle_alpha   90.00
_cell.angle_beta   90.00
_cell.angle_gamma   90.00
#
_symmetry.space_group_name_H-M   'P 1'
#
loop_
_entity.id
_entity.type
_entity.pdbx_description
1 polymer ?
#
loop_
_entity_poly.entity_id
_entity_poly.type
_entity_poly.pdbx_seq_one_letter_code
_entity_poly.pdbx_strand_id
1 'polypeptide(L)'
;MRIFLTGTMRAFYMLGFAAMASRILPVVFAALLAAPAGAQTLLRISTPAVPDDWHVKMLYVLRDDLAKSAPGRFEVQVHHSGTLFRQGAEVVAMQRGNLEMALLSMQDIARQLPEYSIFTAGYLIRDPAHLRKVWGGPIGDEARRRIAQEMGIELLQVVYLGTRELGLREPRPVKTPADLAGLKLRMPGSKEWLFLGQALGASATPLAFTEVYLGLKTGTIDAQDNPLPTLKSAKFYEVTKQIVLTGHLVDSLQLSISAKTWGALPASDRDAVKKAAAAAAKYNDDNRAREEKELIEFFRGQGIAVGTPDVEAFRKTVQAAYLKSEYAQKWPRGLLERINAVK
;
A
#
# COMPACT_ATOMS: atom_id res chain seq x y z
N MET A 1 -96.85 8.40 -5.66
CA MET A 1 -97.77 7.99 -6.82
C MET A 1 -96.97 6.94 -7.52
N ARG A 2 -97.17 5.65 -7.16
CA ARG A 2 -97.94 4.66 -7.97
C ARG A 2 -97.41 4.68 -9.39
N ILE A 3 -96.97 3.62 -10.07
CA ILE A 3 -97.54 2.27 -10.26
C ILE A 3 -96.46 1.45 -11.05
N PHE A 4 -96.15 0.19 -10.69
CA PHE A 4 -96.27 -1.10 -11.36
C PHE A 4 -95.82 -1.21 -12.85
N LEU A 5 -95.27 -2.24 -13.37
CA LEU A 5 -95.41 -3.71 -13.27
C LEU A 5 -94.33 -4.40 -14.13
N THR A 6 -93.76 -5.45 -13.57
CA THR A 6 -93.72 -6.86 -14.06
C THR A 6 -93.24 -7.14 -15.49
N GLY A 7 -92.35 -8.06 -15.62
CA GLY A 7 -92.57 -9.41 -15.95
C GLY A 7 -91.52 -10.11 -16.77
N THR A 8 -91.02 -11.18 -16.20
CA THR A 8 -90.80 -12.53 -16.87
C THR A 8 -89.84 -12.56 -18.06
N MET A 9 -88.99 -13.47 -18.28
CA MET A 9 -88.75 -14.85 -17.87
C MET A 9 -87.46 -15.38 -18.54
N ARG A 10 -86.67 -16.12 -17.81
CA ARG A 10 -85.98 -17.38 -18.13
C ARG A 10 -85.22 -17.60 -19.42
N ALA A 11 -84.00 -18.08 -19.16
CA ALA A 11 -83.28 -19.15 -19.88
C ALA A 11 -82.34 -18.73 -20.98
N PHE A 12 -81.05 -18.76 -20.67
CA PHE A 12 -80.16 -19.70 -21.35
C PHE A 12 -78.87 -19.83 -20.53
N TYR A 13 -78.83 -20.93 -19.82
CA TYR A 13 -77.62 -21.47 -19.20
C TYR A 13 -76.85 -22.28 -20.23
N MET A 14 -75.54 -22.31 -20.06
CA MET A 14 -74.55 -23.20 -20.67
C MET A 14 -73.93 -22.68 -21.97
N LEU A 15 -72.68 -22.24 -21.78
CA LEU A 15 -71.47 -22.58 -22.57
C LEU A 15 -70.44 -21.44 -22.40
N GLY A 16 -69.42 -21.73 -21.71
CA GLY A 16 -68.29 -20.74 -21.57
C GLY A 16 -67.33 -20.94 -20.41
N PHE A 17 -67.17 -22.13 -19.92
CA PHE A 17 -66.15 -22.43 -18.87
C PHE A 17 -65.13 -23.43 -19.45
N ALA A 18 -64.31 -23.00 -20.43
CA ALA A 18 -63.21 -23.84 -20.90
C ALA A 18 -62.14 -23.11 -21.71
N ALA A 19 -61.87 -21.82 -21.42
CA ALA A 19 -60.79 -21.11 -22.16
C ALA A 19 -59.97 -20.13 -21.30
N MET A 20 -59.89 -20.35 -19.98
CA MET A 20 -59.13 -19.42 -19.12
C MET A 20 -58.05 -20.06 -18.23
N ALA A 21 -57.68 -21.32 -18.48
CA ALA A 21 -56.75 -22.08 -17.66
C ALA A 21 -55.36 -22.33 -18.31
N SER A 22 -55.03 -21.74 -19.49
CA SER A 22 -53.78 -22.09 -20.18
C SER A 22 -52.79 -20.92 -20.41
N ARG A 23 -52.97 -19.76 -19.75
CA ARG A 23 -52.05 -18.61 -19.92
C ARG A 23 -51.33 -18.12 -18.67
N ILE A 24 -51.42 -18.83 -17.53
CA ILE A 24 -50.79 -18.39 -16.28
C ILE A 24 -49.52 -19.21 -15.94
N LEU A 25 -49.18 -20.27 -16.67
CA LEU A 25 -48.07 -21.16 -16.31
C LEU A 25 -46.63 -20.77 -16.79
N PRO A 26 -46.39 -19.86 -17.74
CA PRO A 26 -45.02 -19.50 -18.10
C PRO A 26 -44.47 -18.30 -17.31
N VAL A 27 -45.27 -17.57 -16.51
CA VAL A 27 -44.75 -16.36 -15.79
C VAL A 27 -44.15 -16.68 -14.43
N VAL A 28 -44.49 -17.81 -13.81
CA VAL A 28 -43.97 -18.22 -12.50
C VAL A 28 -42.57 -18.87 -12.59
N PHE A 29 -42.14 -19.35 -13.76
CA PHE A 29 -40.82 -20.03 -13.89
C PHE A 29 -39.69 -19.10 -14.28
N ALA A 30 -39.96 -17.86 -14.69
CA ALA A 30 -38.92 -16.85 -14.99
C ALA A 30 -38.47 -16.03 -13.77
N ALA A 31 -39.20 -16.10 -12.65
CA ALA A 31 -38.87 -15.34 -11.42
C ALA A 31 -37.91 -16.07 -10.48
N LEU A 32 -37.52 -17.32 -10.76
CA LEU A 32 -36.67 -18.15 -9.90
C LEU A 32 -35.19 -18.16 -10.27
N LEU A 33 -34.76 -17.38 -11.28
CA LEU A 33 -33.36 -17.27 -11.71
C LEU A 33 -32.74 -15.90 -11.45
N ALA A 34 -33.40 -14.97 -10.78
CA ALA A 34 -32.74 -13.82 -10.20
C ALA A 34 -32.07 -14.29 -8.89
N ALA A 35 -30.91 -14.94 -9.01
CA ALA A 35 -30.02 -15.01 -7.87
C ALA A 35 -29.88 -13.58 -7.32
N PRO A 36 -30.04 -13.33 -6.01
CA PRO A 36 -29.82 -12.01 -5.47
C PRO A 36 -28.41 -11.61 -5.91
N ALA A 37 -28.30 -10.54 -6.69
CA ALA A 37 -27.02 -9.90 -6.93
C ALA A 37 -26.53 -9.50 -5.52
N GLY A 38 -25.74 -10.36 -4.89
CA GLY A 38 -25.17 -10.08 -3.58
C GLY A 38 -24.48 -8.73 -3.68
N ALA A 39 -24.74 -7.84 -2.72
CA ALA A 39 -24.09 -6.53 -2.70
C ALA A 39 -22.58 -6.72 -2.87
N GLN A 40 -21.98 -5.98 -3.81
CA GLN A 40 -20.53 -6.02 -4.03
C GLN A 40 -19.81 -5.62 -2.75
N THR A 41 -18.72 -6.32 -2.44
CA THR A 41 -17.86 -5.91 -1.34
C THR A 41 -17.06 -4.69 -1.80
N LEU A 42 -17.25 -3.56 -1.13
CA LEU A 42 -16.47 -2.36 -1.37
C LEU A 42 -15.06 -2.53 -0.81
N LEU A 43 -14.03 -2.28 -1.63
CA LEU A 43 -12.63 -2.27 -1.26
C LEU A 43 -12.02 -0.91 -1.63
N ARG A 44 -12.05 0.05 -0.68
CA ARG A 44 -11.33 1.31 -0.82
C ARG A 44 -9.87 1.08 -0.44
N ILE A 45 -8.97 1.51 -1.32
CA ILE A 45 -7.52 1.36 -1.12
C ILE A 45 -6.90 2.75 -1.05
N SER A 46 -6.28 3.12 0.09
CA SER A 46 -5.63 4.41 0.30
C SER A 46 -4.11 4.29 0.13
N THR A 47 -3.52 5.29 -0.53
CA THR A 47 -2.07 5.45 -0.64
C THR A 47 -1.70 6.91 -0.86
N PRO A 48 -0.59 7.42 -0.27
CA PRO A 48 -0.07 8.75 -0.59
C PRO A 48 0.65 8.81 -1.95
N ALA A 49 0.95 7.67 -2.58
CA ALA A 49 1.63 7.61 -3.87
C ALA A 49 0.84 8.30 -4.98
N VAL A 50 1.54 8.86 -5.97
CA VAL A 50 0.95 9.58 -7.10
C VAL A 50 0.52 8.61 -8.22
N PRO A 51 -0.37 9.01 -9.16
CA PRO A 51 -0.88 8.12 -10.22
C PRO A 51 0.19 7.44 -11.07
N ASP A 52 1.30 8.13 -11.34
CA ASP A 52 2.39 7.62 -12.17
C ASP A 52 3.29 6.61 -11.45
N ASP A 53 3.16 6.46 -10.14
CA ASP A 53 3.92 5.50 -9.36
C ASP A 53 3.45 4.05 -9.62
N TRP A 54 4.38 3.12 -9.71
CA TRP A 54 4.11 1.69 -9.88
C TRP A 54 3.22 1.12 -8.76
N HIS A 55 3.28 1.68 -7.55
CA HIS A 55 2.39 1.32 -6.46
C HIS A 55 0.92 1.63 -6.77
N VAL A 56 0.63 2.73 -7.44
CA VAL A 56 -0.74 3.03 -7.87
C VAL A 56 -1.14 2.18 -9.07
N LYS A 57 -0.25 2.02 -10.05
CA LYS A 57 -0.49 1.20 -11.24
C LYS A 57 -0.78 -0.26 -10.86
N MET A 58 -0.09 -0.82 -9.87
CA MET A 58 -0.39 -2.18 -9.39
C MET A 58 -1.76 -2.31 -8.74
N LEU A 59 -2.27 -1.25 -8.09
CA LEU A 59 -3.61 -1.28 -7.51
C LEU A 59 -4.70 -1.33 -8.58
N TYR A 60 -4.45 -0.75 -9.74
CA TYR A 60 -5.34 -0.93 -10.89
C TYR A 60 -5.24 -2.34 -11.48
N VAL A 61 -4.03 -2.96 -11.50
CA VAL A 61 -3.89 -4.38 -11.86
C VAL A 61 -4.70 -5.26 -10.90
N LEU A 62 -4.62 -5.04 -9.60
CA LEU A 62 -5.42 -5.75 -8.59
C LEU A 62 -6.92 -5.59 -8.86
N ARG A 63 -7.40 -4.36 -9.11
CA ARG A 63 -8.79 -4.08 -9.45
C ARG A 63 -9.25 -4.85 -10.68
N ASP A 64 -8.48 -4.79 -11.75
CA ASP A 64 -8.82 -5.38 -13.04
C ASP A 64 -8.76 -6.91 -12.99
N ASP A 65 -7.85 -7.50 -12.23
CA ASP A 65 -7.78 -8.94 -11.99
C ASP A 65 -8.98 -9.43 -11.16
N LEU A 66 -9.39 -8.68 -10.13
CA LEU A 66 -10.60 -9.01 -9.36
C LEU A 66 -11.87 -8.90 -10.19
N ALA A 67 -11.98 -7.88 -11.06
CA ALA A 67 -13.12 -7.75 -11.96
C ALA A 67 -13.26 -8.93 -12.92
N LYS A 68 -12.12 -9.53 -13.33
CA LYS A 68 -12.09 -10.71 -14.24
C LYS A 68 -12.29 -12.02 -13.50
N SER A 69 -11.63 -12.22 -12.35
CA SER A 69 -11.62 -13.50 -11.64
C SER A 69 -12.80 -13.71 -10.70
N ALA A 70 -13.44 -12.62 -10.25
CA ALA A 70 -14.59 -12.62 -9.36
C ALA A 70 -15.64 -11.57 -9.79
N PRO A 71 -16.22 -11.71 -10.99
CA PRO A 71 -17.10 -10.70 -11.57
C PRO A 71 -18.32 -10.44 -10.69
N GLY A 72 -18.59 -9.14 -10.46
CA GLY A 72 -19.71 -8.69 -9.64
C GLY A 72 -19.54 -8.89 -8.12
N ARG A 73 -18.39 -9.40 -7.66
CA ARG A 73 -18.12 -9.64 -6.22
C ARG A 73 -17.54 -8.42 -5.53
N PHE A 74 -16.74 -7.61 -6.21
CA PHE A 74 -15.99 -6.51 -5.63
C PHE A 74 -16.24 -5.19 -6.37
N GLU A 75 -16.34 -4.10 -5.61
CA GLU A 75 -16.15 -2.73 -6.06
C GLU A 75 -14.83 -2.23 -5.51
N VAL A 76 -13.82 -2.03 -6.38
CA VAL A 76 -12.48 -1.59 -5.96
C VAL A 76 -12.28 -0.12 -6.31
N GLN A 77 -12.06 0.70 -5.29
CA GLN A 77 -11.81 2.14 -5.42
C GLN A 77 -10.37 2.46 -5.01
N VAL A 78 -9.57 2.98 -5.93
CA VAL A 78 -8.17 3.37 -5.67
C VAL A 78 -8.10 4.87 -5.37
N HIS A 79 -7.75 5.20 -4.14
CA HIS A 79 -7.57 6.57 -3.65
C HIS A 79 -6.07 6.86 -3.49
N HIS A 80 -5.48 7.44 -4.51
CA HIS A 80 -4.06 7.85 -4.55
C HIS A 80 -3.86 9.27 -4.02
N SER A 81 -2.61 9.73 -3.96
CA SER A 81 -2.21 11.11 -3.61
C SER A 81 -2.73 11.56 -2.24
N GLY A 82 -2.99 10.64 -1.32
CA GLY A 82 -3.49 10.94 0.02
C GLY A 82 -4.89 11.54 0.06
N THR A 83 -5.70 11.33 -0.99
CA THR A 83 -7.03 11.95 -1.13
C THR A 83 -8.08 11.41 -0.17
N LEU A 84 -7.93 10.17 0.31
CA LEU A 84 -8.86 9.58 1.29
C LEU A 84 -8.32 9.69 2.72
N PHE A 85 -7.05 9.33 2.93
CA PHE A 85 -6.36 9.46 4.21
C PHE A 85 -4.97 10.05 3.99
N ARG A 86 -4.56 10.95 4.92
CA ARG A 86 -3.21 11.49 4.95
C ARG A 86 -2.24 10.36 5.34
N GLN A 87 -1.01 10.38 4.79
CA GLN A 87 0.05 9.43 5.12
C GLN A 87 0.21 9.23 6.63
N GLY A 88 0.15 7.97 7.07
CA GLY A 88 0.27 7.56 8.47
C GLY A 88 -1.06 7.52 9.25
N ALA A 89 -2.20 7.89 8.64
CA ALA A 89 -3.53 7.77 9.24
C ALA A 89 -4.24 6.45 8.87
N GLU A 90 -3.73 5.73 7.88
CA GLU A 90 -4.36 4.55 7.29
C GLU A 90 -4.49 3.39 8.30
N VAL A 91 -3.47 3.15 9.14
CA VAL A 91 -3.48 2.08 10.16
C VAL A 91 -4.70 2.24 11.08
N VAL A 92 -4.89 3.42 11.64
CA VAL A 92 -6.01 3.70 12.56
C VAL A 92 -7.36 3.63 11.82
N ALA A 93 -7.41 4.10 10.56
CA ALA A 93 -8.61 4.04 9.75
C ALA A 93 -9.04 2.58 9.47
N MET A 94 -8.08 1.69 9.15
CA MET A 94 -8.33 0.27 8.95
C MET A 94 -8.80 -0.42 10.24
N GLN A 95 -8.17 -0.14 11.37
CA GLN A 95 -8.53 -0.69 12.68
C GLN A 95 -9.94 -0.29 13.11
N ARG A 96 -10.36 0.95 12.79
CA ARG A 96 -11.71 1.44 13.06
C ARG A 96 -12.76 0.97 12.05
N GLY A 97 -12.35 0.27 11.00
CA GLY A 97 -13.24 -0.18 9.91
C GLY A 97 -13.69 0.94 8.97
N ASN A 98 -12.96 2.06 8.93
CA ASN A 98 -13.22 3.20 8.05
C ASN A 98 -12.47 3.08 6.71
N LEU A 99 -11.59 2.09 6.57
CA LEU A 99 -10.79 1.81 5.37
C LEU A 99 -10.59 0.30 5.25
N GLU A 100 -10.81 -0.24 4.06
CA GLU A 100 -10.69 -1.67 3.80
C GLU A 100 -9.23 -2.07 3.53
N MET A 101 -8.50 -1.30 2.72
CA MET A 101 -7.14 -1.65 2.27
C MET A 101 -6.22 -0.44 2.23
N ALA A 102 -4.92 -0.67 2.41
CA ALA A 102 -3.88 0.34 2.28
C ALA A 102 -2.53 -0.25 1.88
N LEU A 103 -1.64 0.63 1.40
CA LEU A 103 -0.19 0.37 1.34
C LEU A 103 0.46 0.98 2.58
N LEU A 104 0.82 0.15 3.54
CA LEU A 104 1.40 0.57 4.82
C LEU A 104 2.93 0.43 4.82
N SER A 105 3.64 1.37 5.44
CA SER A 105 5.06 1.18 5.76
C SER A 105 5.25 0.36 7.03
N MET A 106 6.39 -0.33 7.15
CA MET A 106 6.72 -1.04 8.39
C MET A 106 6.95 -0.08 9.58
N GLN A 107 7.35 1.16 9.32
CA GLN A 107 7.47 2.19 10.34
C GLN A 107 6.09 2.59 10.92
N ASP A 108 5.04 2.61 10.09
CA ASP A 108 3.67 2.87 10.58
C ASP A 108 3.16 1.71 11.44
N ILE A 109 3.51 0.48 11.08
CA ILE A 109 3.23 -0.74 11.88
C ILE A 109 4.04 -0.70 13.20
N ALA A 110 5.32 -0.32 13.14
CA ALA A 110 6.20 -0.25 14.30
C ALA A 110 5.77 0.78 15.37
N ARG A 111 4.92 1.76 15.02
CA ARG A 111 4.31 2.66 16.02
C ARG A 111 3.48 1.91 17.06
N GLN A 112 2.89 0.78 16.72
CA GLN A 112 2.09 -0.06 17.62
C GLN A 112 2.83 -1.33 18.03
N LEU A 113 3.67 -1.87 17.15
CA LEU A 113 4.48 -3.06 17.35
C LEU A 113 5.97 -2.70 17.19
N PRO A 114 6.58 -2.00 18.16
CA PRO A 114 7.92 -1.43 18.04
C PRO A 114 9.02 -2.47 17.82
N GLU A 115 8.76 -3.74 18.13
CA GLU A 115 9.63 -4.85 17.79
C GLU A 115 9.87 -5.00 16.29
N TYR A 116 8.95 -4.55 15.45
CA TYR A 116 9.07 -4.64 13.99
C TYR A 116 9.75 -3.42 13.35
N SER A 117 10.23 -2.47 14.15
CA SER A 117 11.15 -1.43 13.67
C SER A 117 12.44 -2.01 13.09
N ILE A 118 12.78 -3.25 13.43
CA ILE A 118 13.94 -3.97 12.87
C ILE A 118 13.87 -4.08 11.33
N PHE A 119 12.69 -4.26 10.74
CA PHE A 119 12.54 -4.38 9.27
C PHE A 119 12.86 -3.08 8.53
N THR A 120 12.98 -1.97 9.25
CA THR A 120 13.30 -0.64 8.71
C THR A 120 14.61 -0.10 9.26
N ALA A 121 15.37 -0.94 9.95
CA ALA A 121 16.72 -0.59 10.37
C ALA A 121 17.63 -0.43 9.14
N GLY A 122 18.26 0.74 9.02
CA GLY A 122 19.10 1.05 7.88
C GLY A 122 20.22 0.02 7.68
N TYR A 123 20.44 -0.37 6.43
CA TYR A 123 21.47 -1.34 6.00
C TYR A 123 21.29 -2.78 6.52
N LEU A 124 20.15 -3.13 7.13
CA LEU A 124 19.90 -4.50 7.58
C LEU A 124 19.48 -5.41 6.41
N ILE A 125 18.54 -4.97 5.61
CA ILE A 125 18.17 -5.68 4.38
C ILE A 125 19.18 -5.29 3.29
N ARG A 126 19.85 -6.28 2.72
CA ARG A 126 21.01 -6.09 1.83
C ARG A 126 20.62 -5.69 0.40
N ASP A 127 19.57 -6.31 -0.10
CA ASP A 127 19.12 -6.17 -1.48
C ASP A 127 17.68 -6.68 -1.66
N PRO A 128 17.03 -6.49 -2.83
CA PRO A 128 15.66 -6.96 -3.08
C PRO A 128 15.50 -8.50 -2.97
N ALA A 129 16.54 -9.27 -3.23
CA ALA A 129 16.49 -10.73 -3.10
C ALA A 129 16.46 -11.14 -1.62
N HIS A 130 17.28 -10.50 -0.80
CA HIS A 130 17.26 -10.67 0.65
C HIS A 130 15.92 -10.28 1.25
N LEU A 131 15.35 -9.12 0.85
CA LEU A 131 13.99 -8.70 1.26
C LEU A 131 12.97 -9.80 0.99
N ARG A 132 12.94 -10.32 -0.24
CA ARG A 132 12.00 -11.40 -0.62
C ARG A 132 12.18 -12.66 0.21
N LYS A 133 13.43 -13.06 0.48
CA LYS A 133 13.72 -14.27 1.29
C LYS A 133 13.32 -14.09 2.76
N VAL A 134 13.59 -12.94 3.34
CA VAL A 134 13.21 -12.63 4.73
C VAL A 134 11.68 -12.68 4.87
N TRP A 135 10.96 -12.01 3.99
CA TRP A 135 9.49 -11.94 4.04
C TRP A 135 8.79 -13.20 3.50
N GLY A 136 9.42 -13.95 2.62
CA GLY A 136 8.90 -15.22 2.08
C GLY A 136 9.17 -16.43 2.96
N GLY A 137 9.90 -16.27 4.07
CA GLY A 137 10.28 -17.33 4.99
C GLY A 137 9.59 -17.23 6.36
N PRO A 138 10.02 -18.06 7.33
CA PRO A 138 9.45 -18.15 8.67
C PRO A 138 9.40 -16.82 9.42
N ILE A 139 10.39 -15.92 9.17
CA ILE A 139 10.44 -14.58 9.79
C ILE A 139 9.24 -13.75 9.33
N GLY A 140 8.97 -13.72 8.03
CA GLY A 140 7.83 -12.99 7.48
C GLY A 140 6.49 -13.58 7.92
N ASP A 141 6.39 -14.91 8.01
CA ASP A 141 5.15 -15.58 8.48
C ASP A 141 4.86 -15.28 9.95
N GLU A 142 5.89 -15.25 10.79
CA GLU A 142 5.79 -14.87 12.19
C GLU A 142 5.29 -13.41 12.31
N ALA A 143 5.89 -12.49 11.54
CA ALA A 143 5.50 -11.09 11.53
C ALA A 143 4.05 -10.90 11.06
N ARG A 144 3.63 -11.55 9.95
CA ARG A 144 2.25 -11.48 9.45
C ARG A 144 1.24 -11.93 10.50
N ARG A 145 1.48 -13.07 11.13
CA ARG A 145 0.57 -13.60 12.18
C ARG A 145 0.45 -12.63 13.35
N ARG A 146 1.57 -12.09 13.83
CA ARG A 146 1.59 -11.17 14.96
C ARG A 146 0.87 -9.85 14.64
N ILE A 147 1.12 -9.28 13.46
CA ILE A 147 0.44 -8.06 13.00
C ILE A 147 -1.07 -8.28 12.87
N ALA A 148 -1.48 -9.41 12.29
CA ALA A 148 -2.90 -9.76 12.19
C ALA A 148 -3.57 -9.89 13.57
N GLN A 149 -2.93 -10.57 14.50
CA GLN A 149 -3.45 -10.79 15.85
C GLN A 149 -3.55 -9.52 16.69
N GLU A 150 -2.50 -8.68 16.67
CA GLU A 150 -2.40 -7.53 17.56
C GLU A 150 -3.01 -6.26 16.97
N MET A 151 -2.94 -6.10 15.65
CA MET A 151 -3.41 -4.88 14.99
C MET A 151 -4.74 -5.04 14.25
N GLY A 152 -5.19 -6.28 14.03
CA GLY A 152 -6.37 -6.52 13.20
C GLY A 152 -6.15 -6.12 11.73
N ILE A 153 -4.94 -6.31 11.21
CA ILE A 153 -4.55 -5.99 9.84
C ILE A 153 -3.86 -7.22 9.22
N GLU A 154 -4.42 -7.71 8.12
CA GLU A 154 -3.82 -8.80 7.34
C GLU A 154 -2.87 -8.24 6.28
N LEU A 155 -1.63 -8.71 6.24
CA LEU A 155 -0.66 -8.37 5.22
C LEU A 155 -0.81 -9.36 4.04
N LEU A 156 -1.41 -8.89 2.95
CA LEU A 156 -1.65 -9.73 1.76
C LEU A 156 -0.36 -9.96 0.97
N GLN A 157 0.41 -8.89 0.74
CA GLN A 157 1.69 -8.93 0.02
C GLN A 157 2.67 -7.90 0.57
N VAL A 158 3.93 -8.25 0.52
CA VAL A 158 5.05 -7.32 0.71
C VAL A 158 5.53 -6.89 -0.66
N VAL A 159 5.42 -5.62 -0.98
CA VAL A 159 5.75 -5.06 -2.28
C VAL A 159 7.01 -4.23 -2.20
N TYR A 160 7.91 -4.40 -3.15
CA TYR A 160 9.17 -3.67 -3.20
C TYR A 160 8.92 -2.18 -3.45
N LEU A 161 9.37 -1.34 -2.51
CA LEU A 161 9.36 0.11 -2.70
C LEU A 161 10.61 0.60 -3.44
N GLY A 162 11.74 -0.03 -3.20
CA GLY A 162 13.02 0.32 -3.80
C GLY A 162 14.12 0.54 -2.78
N THR A 163 15.33 0.80 -3.30
CA THR A 163 16.47 1.21 -2.49
C THR A 163 16.44 2.73 -2.31
N ARG A 164 16.40 3.19 -1.06
CA ARG A 164 16.29 4.61 -0.74
C ARG A 164 17.61 5.33 -0.87
N GLU A 165 17.55 6.48 -1.53
CA GLU A 165 18.65 7.39 -1.80
C GLU A 165 18.30 8.80 -1.31
N LEU A 166 19.30 9.68 -1.17
CA LEU A 166 19.05 11.06 -0.79
C LEU A 166 18.94 11.95 -2.03
N GLY A 167 17.87 12.76 -2.11
CA GLY A 167 17.71 13.81 -3.10
C GLY A 167 17.83 15.17 -2.42
N LEU A 168 18.83 15.97 -2.81
CA LEU A 168 19.15 17.27 -2.23
C LEU A 168 18.69 18.40 -3.15
N ARG A 169 18.03 19.39 -2.59
CA ARG A 169 17.59 20.60 -3.28
C ARG A 169 18.76 21.38 -3.86
N GLU A 170 19.83 21.54 -3.10
CA GLU A 170 21.04 22.21 -3.54
C GLU A 170 22.26 21.27 -3.42
N PRO A 171 23.24 21.35 -4.34
CA PRO A 171 24.43 20.53 -4.27
C PRO A 171 25.28 20.86 -3.05
N ARG A 172 25.82 19.80 -2.43
CA ARG A 172 26.84 19.91 -1.40
C ARG A 172 27.76 18.69 -1.43
N PRO A 173 29.02 18.81 -0.98
CA PRO A 173 29.85 17.62 -0.79
C PRO A 173 29.25 16.71 0.27
N VAL A 174 28.91 15.47 -0.10
CA VAL A 174 28.45 14.44 0.83
C VAL A 174 29.30 13.21 0.62
N LYS A 175 30.20 12.95 1.54
CA LYS A 175 31.07 11.75 1.59
C LYS A 175 30.72 10.86 2.77
N THR A 176 30.41 11.45 3.92
CA THR A 176 30.15 10.74 5.18
C THR A 176 28.88 11.28 5.85
N PRO A 177 28.33 10.58 6.87
CA PRO A 177 27.19 11.08 7.65
C PRO A 177 27.41 12.47 8.25
N ALA A 178 28.63 12.84 8.63
CA ALA A 178 28.95 14.15 9.19
C ALA A 178 28.65 15.30 8.20
N ASP A 179 28.73 15.04 6.91
CA ASP A 179 28.44 16.03 5.87
C ASP A 179 26.94 16.37 5.76
N LEU A 180 26.06 15.58 6.40
CA LEU A 180 24.62 15.84 6.48
C LEU A 180 24.23 16.67 7.72
N ALA A 181 25.18 17.05 8.58
CA ALA A 181 24.89 17.85 9.77
C ALA A 181 24.16 19.16 9.39
N GLY A 182 23.04 19.42 10.09
CA GLY A 182 22.20 20.59 9.87
C GLY A 182 21.32 20.55 8.62
N LEU A 183 21.47 19.54 7.74
CA LEU A 183 20.62 19.38 6.57
C LEU A 183 19.18 18.99 7.01
N LYS A 184 18.19 19.79 6.67
CA LYS A 184 16.78 19.48 6.94
C LYS A 184 16.30 18.37 6.01
N LEU A 185 16.53 17.12 6.43
CA LEU A 185 16.12 15.94 5.69
C LEU A 185 14.66 15.61 6.00
N ARG A 186 13.80 15.73 5.00
CA ARG A 186 12.41 15.31 5.17
C ARG A 186 12.32 13.81 5.41
N MET A 187 11.58 13.47 6.44
CA MET A 187 11.16 12.11 6.74
C MET A 187 9.62 12.06 6.90
N PRO A 188 8.94 10.91 6.69
CA PRO A 188 7.57 10.73 7.14
C PRO A 188 7.42 10.98 8.63
N GLY A 189 6.20 11.33 9.09
CA GLY A 189 5.96 11.86 10.44
C GLY A 189 5.87 10.82 11.57
N SER A 190 6.66 9.74 11.56
CA SER A 190 6.75 8.82 12.71
C SER A 190 8.11 8.91 13.38
N LYS A 191 8.18 8.52 14.66
CA LYS A 191 9.44 8.52 15.42
C LYS A 191 10.49 7.60 14.80
N GLU A 192 10.07 6.47 14.27
CA GLU A 192 10.91 5.48 13.61
C GLU A 192 11.56 6.06 12.33
N TRP A 193 10.77 6.80 11.54
CA TRP A 193 11.29 7.51 10.38
C TRP A 193 12.25 8.63 10.77
N LEU A 194 11.89 9.46 11.76
CA LEU A 194 12.74 10.54 12.23
C LEU A 194 14.08 10.01 12.77
N PHE A 195 14.04 8.86 13.45
CA PHE A 195 15.26 8.21 13.96
C PHE A 195 16.19 7.78 12.81
N LEU A 196 15.68 7.21 11.73
CA LEU A 196 16.51 6.87 10.56
C LEU A 196 17.20 8.12 9.99
N GLY A 197 16.48 9.22 9.82
CA GLY A 197 17.05 10.48 9.34
C GLY A 197 18.17 11.02 10.26
N GLN A 198 17.98 10.93 11.57
CA GLN A 198 18.98 11.30 12.56
C GLN A 198 20.20 10.35 12.53
N ALA A 199 19.95 9.03 12.39
CA ALA A 199 21.02 8.03 12.27
C ALA A 199 21.89 8.24 11.02
N LEU A 200 21.31 8.80 9.95
CA LEU A 200 22.02 9.24 8.74
C LEU A 200 22.88 10.49 8.98
N GLY A 201 22.74 11.18 10.12
CA GLY A 201 23.48 12.40 10.45
C GLY A 201 22.75 13.71 10.13
N ALA A 202 21.49 13.65 9.66
CA ALA A 202 20.73 14.81 9.24
C ALA A 202 19.79 15.35 10.32
N SER A 203 19.29 16.57 10.13
CA SER A 203 18.19 17.14 10.91
C SER A 203 16.85 16.63 10.33
N ALA A 204 16.36 15.52 10.89
CA ALA A 204 15.12 14.89 10.41
C ALA A 204 13.91 15.81 10.62
N THR A 205 13.21 16.14 9.54
CA THR A 205 12.07 17.07 9.51
C THR A 205 10.81 16.32 9.08
N PRO A 206 9.78 16.21 9.95
CA PRO A 206 8.54 15.50 9.62
C PRO A 206 7.71 16.26 8.60
N LEU A 207 7.34 15.59 7.49
CA LEU A 207 6.47 16.17 6.47
C LEU A 207 5.74 15.05 5.71
N ALA A 208 4.46 15.22 5.40
CA ALA A 208 3.73 14.22 4.62
C ALA A 208 4.25 14.15 3.18
N PHE A 209 4.12 12.99 2.53
CA PHE A 209 4.67 12.76 1.20
C PHE A 209 4.16 13.76 0.16
N THR A 210 2.88 14.09 0.20
CA THR A 210 2.23 15.04 -0.71
C THR A 210 2.73 16.47 -0.58
N GLU A 211 3.43 16.80 0.50
CA GLU A 211 3.97 18.14 0.79
C GLU A 211 5.45 18.28 0.39
N VAL A 212 6.12 17.16 0.01
CA VAL A 212 7.58 17.13 -0.21
C VAL A 212 8.02 17.99 -1.38
N TYR A 213 7.31 17.92 -2.52
CA TYR A 213 7.64 18.73 -3.68
C TYR A 213 7.66 20.24 -3.35
N LEU A 214 6.60 20.71 -2.68
CA LEU A 214 6.50 22.11 -2.27
C LEU A 214 7.56 22.45 -1.23
N GLY A 215 7.80 21.55 -0.27
CA GLY A 215 8.83 21.73 0.76
C GLY A 215 10.23 21.90 0.19
N LEU A 216 10.61 21.10 -0.81
CA LEU A 216 11.87 21.26 -1.55
C LEU A 216 11.88 22.55 -2.35
N LYS A 217 10.81 22.86 -3.10
CA LYS A 217 10.72 24.05 -3.93
C LYS A 217 10.89 25.34 -3.12
N THR A 218 10.27 25.42 -1.96
CA THR A 218 10.31 26.61 -1.09
C THR A 218 11.54 26.65 -0.13
N GLY A 219 12.29 25.55 0.00
CA GLY A 219 13.40 25.45 0.96
C GLY A 219 12.96 25.23 2.41
N THR A 220 11.70 24.84 2.65
CA THR A 220 11.23 24.38 3.97
C THR A 220 12.02 23.16 4.43
N ILE A 221 12.38 22.29 3.47
CA ILE A 221 13.30 21.17 3.63
C ILE A 221 14.44 21.28 2.60
N ASP A 222 15.60 20.75 2.93
CA ASP A 222 16.79 20.81 2.07
C ASP A 222 16.97 19.51 1.27
N ALA A 223 16.41 18.42 1.77
CA ALA A 223 16.53 17.09 1.16
C ALA A 223 15.33 16.20 1.50
N GLN A 224 15.20 15.14 0.75
CA GLN A 224 14.28 14.02 0.99
C GLN A 224 14.97 12.69 0.75
N ASP A 225 14.43 11.59 1.29
CA ASP A 225 14.87 10.23 1.02
C ASP A 225 13.76 9.44 0.34
N ASN A 226 14.02 8.89 -0.82
CA ASN A 226 13.12 7.95 -1.51
C ASN A 226 13.92 7.14 -2.56
N PRO A 227 13.37 6.00 -3.00
CA PRO A 227 13.91 5.31 -4.16
C PRO A 227 13.80 6.12 -5.45
N LEU A 228 14.69 5.85 -6.40
CA LEU A 228 14.75 6.57 -7.66
C LEU A 228 13.43 6.55 -8.45
N PRO A 229 12.66 5.43 -8.54
CA PRO A 229 11.35 5.43 -9.20
C PRO A 229 10.34 6.39 -8.56
N THR A 230 10.36 6.50 -7.23
CA THR A 230 9.50 7.44 -6.51
C THR A 230 9.92 8.89 -6.75
N LEU A 231 11.24 9.15 -6.78
CA LEU A 231 11.80 10.47 -7.13
C LEU A 231 11.31 10.94 -8.49
N LYS A 232 11.24 10.04 -9.47
CA LYS A 232 10.77 10.31 -10.82
C LYS A 232 9.25 10.50 -10.85
N SER A 233 8.49 9.54 -10.36
CA SER A 233 7.02 9.56 -10.44
C SER A 233 6.39 10.77 -9.73
N ALA A 234 6.95 11.16 -8.57
CA ALA A 234 6.53 12.34 -7.83
C ALA A 234 7.16 13.65 -8.32
N LYS A 235 7.91 13.60 -9.41
CA LYS A 235 8.59 14.76 -10.04
C LYS A 235 9.53 15.51 -9.11
N PHE A 236 10.05 14.86 -8.06
CA PHE A 236 10.97 15.51 -7.14
C PHE A 236 12.27 15.95 -7.83
N TYR A 237 12.62 15.32 -8.96
CA TYR A 237 13.78 15.70 -9.76
C TYR A 237 13.71 17.13 -10.31
N GLU A 238 12.51 17.72 -10.49
CA GLU A 238 12.36 19.12 -10.91
C GLU A 238 12.85 20.13 -9.84
N VAL A 239 12.92 19.69 -8.58
CA VAL A 239 13.30 20.50 -7.41
C VAL A 239 14.49 19.89 -6.66
N THR A 240 15.23 18.98 -7.29
CA THR A 240 16.43 18.30 -6.79
C THR A 240 17.60 18.59 -7.72
N LYS A 241 18.74 18.96 -7.20
CA LYS A 241 19.98 19.21 -7.98
C LYS A 241 21.06 18.16 -7.76
N GLN A 242 20.93 17.34 -6.72
CA GLN A 242 21.90 16.29 -6.41
C GLN A 242 21.18 15.04 -5.86
N ILE A 243 21.62 13.87 -6.32
CA ILE A 243 21.28 12.57 -5.73
C ILE A 243 22.53 11.96 -5.17
N VAL A 244 22.46 11.51 -3.90
CA VAL A 244 23.54 10.80 -3.20
C VAL A 244 23.10 9.37 -3.00
N LEU A 245 23.80 8.43 -3.65
CA LEU A 245 23.47 7.00 -3.67
C LEU A 245 23.95 6.35 -2.36
N THR A 246 23.23 6.59 -1.30
CA THR A 246 23.53 6.06 0.03
C THR A 246 23.09 4.61 0.20
N GLY A 247 22.05 4.17 -0.52
CA GLY A 247 21.51 2.82 -0.41
C GLY A 247 21.10 2.43 1.01
N HIS A 248 20.71 3.40 1.83
CA HIS A 248 20.60 3.25 3.28
C HIS A 248 19.44 2.37 3.74
N LEU A 249 18.45 2.13 2.89
CA LEU A 249 17.32 1.26 3.22
C LEU A 249 16.75 0.60 1.95
N VAL A 250 16.79 -0.71 1.90
CA VAL A 250 16.01 -1.51 0.94
C VAL A 250 14.62 -1.68 1.51
N ASP A 251 13.67 -0.95 0.97
CA ASP A 251 12.38 -0.71 1.58
C ASP A 251 11.23 -1.42 0.88
N SER A 252 10.14 -1.62 1.61
CA SER A 252 8.92 -2.26 1.14
C SER A 252 7.67 -1.60 1.72
N LEU A 253 6.57 -1.73 0.99
CA LEU A 253 5.24 -1.43 1.52
C LEU A 253 4.45 -2.73 1.68
N GLN A 254 3.49 -2.68 2.59
CA GLN A 254 2.64 -3.81 2.92
C GLN A 254 1.26 -3.57 2.29
N LEU A 255 0.93 -4.30 1.21
CA LEU A 255 -0.45 -4.33 0.72
C LEU A 255 -1.30 -5.06 1.75
N SER A 256 -2.13 -4.31 2.43
CA SER A 256 -2.83 -4.74 3.64
C SER A 256 -4.34 -4.62 3.49
N ILE A 257 -5.08 -5.49 4.20
CA ILE A 257 -6.54 -5.45 4.32
C ILE A 257 -6.93 -5.49 5.81
N SER A 258 -7.99 -4.78 6.20
CA SER A 258 -8.48 -4.86 7.58
C SER A 258 -8.99 -6.27 7.91
N ALA A 259 -8.69 -6.80 9.09
CA ALA A 259 -9.15 -8.12 9.51
C ALA A 259 -10.69 -8.21 9.54
N LYS A 260 -11.37 -7.09 9.78
CA LYS A 260 -12.84 -7.01 9.71
C LYS A 260 -13.33 -7.32 8.30
N THR A 261 -12.79 -6.63 7.29
CA THR A 261 -13.15 -6.87 5.88
C THR A 261 -12.73 -8.29 5.48
N TRP A 262 -11.50 -8.68 5.81
CA TRP A 262 -10.97 -10.01 5.48
C TRP A 262 -11.81 -11.15 6.06
N GLY A 263 -12.21 -11.03 7.34
CA GLY A 263 -13.03 -12.01 8.03
C GLY A 263 -14.43 -12.16 7.43
N ALA A 264 -14.98 -11.09 6.87
CA ALA A 264 -16.31 -11.11 6.24
C ALA A 264 -16.31 -11.75 4.85
N LEU A 265 -15.13 -11.89 4.19
CA LEU A 265 -15.06 -12.50 2.86
C LEU A 265 -15.24 -14.02 2.92
N PRO A 266 -16.04 -14.62 2.00
CA PRO A 266 -16.03 -16.06 1.75
C PRO A 266 -14.64 -16.57 1.35
N ALA A 267 -14.38 -17.85 1.51
CA ALA A 267 -13.07 -18.46 1.20
C ALA A 267 -12.68 -18.25 -0.27
N SER A 268 -13.60 -18.41 -1.21
CA SER A 268 -13.37 -18.17 -2.64
C SER A 268 -12.96 -16.73 -2.93
N ASP A 269 -13.58 -15.76 -2.26
CA ASP A 269 -13.30 -14.35 -2.43
C ASP A 269 -11.92 -13.99 -1.84
N ARG A 270 -11.56 -14.58 -0.68
CA ARG A 270 -10.19 -14.44 -0.12
C ARG A 270 -9.13 -14.99 -1.08
N ASP A 271 -9.40 -16.12 -1.72
CA ASP A 271 -8.47 -16.72 -2.70
C ASP A 271 -8.34 -15.85 -3.94
N ALA A 272 -9.43 -15.25 -4.43
CA ALA A 272 -9.38 -14.28 -5.53
C ALA A 272 -8.53 -13.05 -5.15
N VAL A 273 -8.77 -12.47 -3.97
CA VAL A 273 -7.99 -11.31 -3.47
C VAL A 273 -6.51 -11.66 -3.32
N LYS A 274 -6.15 -12.82 -2.77
CA LYS A 274 -4.75 -13.26 -2.65
C LYS A 274 -4.07 -13.38 -4.01
N LYS A 275 -4.73 -13.99 -5.00
CA LYS A 275 -4.19 -14.16 -6.36
C LYS A 275 -4.00 -12.81 -7.04
N ALA A 276 -5.00 -11.94 -7.00
CA ALA A 276 -4.91 -10.60 -7.57
C ALA A 276 -3.83 -9.74 -6.88
N ALA A 277 -3.72 -9.82 -5.55
CA ALA A 277 -2.66 -9.15 -4.79
C ALA A 277 -1.26 -9.65 -5.17
N ALA A 278 -1.08 -10.96 -5.39
CA ALA A 278 0.20 -11.52 -5.81
C ALA A 278 0.58 -11.07 -7.24
N ALA A 279 -0.37 -11.05 -8.17
CA ALA A 279 -0.13 -10.56 -9.53
C ALA A 279 0.22 -9.07 -9.53
N ALA A 280 -0.50 -8.26 -8.77
CA ALA A 280 -0.24 -6.83 -8.61
C ALA A 280 1.15 -6.57 -8.00
N ALA A 281 1.52 -7.29 -6.93
CA ALA A 281 2.83 -7.19 -6.30
C ALA A 281 3.95 -7.52 -7.29
N LYS A 282 3.82 -8.63 -8.02
CA LYS A 282 4.80 -9.01 -9.06
C LYS A 282 4.94 -7.92 -10.12
N TYR A 283 3.83 -7.37 -10.60
CA TYR A 283 3.85 -6.27 -11.58
C TYR A 283 4.61 -5.05 -11.06
N ASN A 284 4.37 -4.65 -9.80
CA ASN A 284 5.12 -3.57 -9.17
C ASN A 284 6.61 -3.87 -9.08
N ASP A 285 6.96 -5.03 -8.51
CA ASP A 285 8.35 -5.38 -8.20
C ASP A 285 9.21 -5.48 -9.46
N ASP A 286 8.69 -6.11 -10.52
CA ASP A 286 9.39 -6.23 -11.80
C ASP A 286 9.66 -4.86 -12.44
N ASN A 287 8.66 -3.96 -12.41
CA ASN A 287 8.78 -2.65 -13.03
C ASN A 287 9.71 -1.73 -12.22
N ARG A 288 9.62 -1.73 -10.89
CA ARG A 288 10.49 -0.91 -10.04
C ARG A 288 11.94 -1.35 -10.12
N ALA A 289 12.20 -2.67 -10.03
CA ALA A 289 13.55 -3.20 -10.12
C ALA A 289 14.22 -2.94 -11.49
N ARG A 290 13.43 -2.91 -12.57
CA ARG A 290 13.91 -2.51 -13.90
C ARG A 290 14.21 -1.02 -13.94
N GLU A 291 13.28 -0.20 -13.50
CA GLU A 291 13.38 1.25 -13.58
C GLU A 291 14.52 1.81 -12.71
N GLU A 292 14.77 1.25 -11.53
CA GLU A 292 15.91 1.67 -10.68
C GLU A 292 17.26 1.63 -11.41
N LYS A 293 17.47 0.65 -12.28
CA LYS A 293 18.73 0.49 -13.04
C LYS A 293 18.89 1.57 -14.11
N GLU A 294 17.79 2.06 -14.67
CA GLU A 294 17.77 2.98 -15.79
C GLU A 294 17.78 4.45 -15.32
N LEU A 295 17.33 4.73 -14.11
CA LEU A 295 17.06 6.09 -13.66
C LEU A 295 18.30 6.92 -13.33
N ILE A 296 19.44 6.31 -13.04
CA ILE A 296 20.68 7.06 -12.81
C ILE A 296 21.01 7.90 -14.04
N GLU A 297 20.98 7.30 -15.23
CA GLU A 297 21.26 8.01 -16.47
C GLU A 297 20.16 9.01 -16.83
N PHE A 298 18.90 8.68 -16.54
CA PHE A 298 17.80 9.64 -16.68
C PHE A 298 18.07 10.92 -15.87
N PHE A 299 18.40 10.80 -14.56
CA PHE A 299 18.64 11.94 -13.70
C PHE A 299 19.87 12.74 -14.12
N ARG A 300 20.95 12.07 -14.55
CA ARG A 300 22.12 12.75 -15.14
C ARG A 300 21.74 13.55 -16.39
N GLY A 301 20.89 12.99 -17.26
CA GLY A 301 20.34 13.68 -18.43
C GLY A 301 19.46 14.88 -18.08
N GLN A 302 18.86 14.93 -16.89
CA GLN A 302 18.14 16.09 -16.36
C GLN A 302 19.07 17.15 -15.72
N GLY A 303 20.39 16.97 -15.78
CA GLY A 303 21.37 17.89 -15.18
C GLY A 303 21.54 17.71 -13.67
N ILE A 304 21.06 16.62 -13.09
CA ILE A 304 21.19 16.32 -11.66
C ILE A 304 22.55 15.65 -11.41
N ALA A 305 23.31 16.16 -10.45
CA ALA A 305 24.54 15.52 -10.02
C ALA A 305 24.23 14.21 -9.28
N VAL A 306 24.76 13.08 -9.77
CA VAL A 306 24.57 11.77 -9.12
C VAL A 306 25.92 11.24 -8.69
N GLY A 307 26.08 11.02 -7.38
CA GLY A 307 27.33 10.54 -6.78
C GLY A 307 27.11 9.48 -5.71
N THR A 308 28.14 8.68 -5.47
CA THR A 308 28.17 7.66 -4.42
C THR A 308 29.06 8.15 -3.27
N PRO A 309 28.57 8.18 -2.02
CA PRO A 309 29.37 8.55 -0.84
C PRO A 309 30.22 7.36 -0.36
N ASP A 310 30.89 7.52 0.76
CA ASP A 310 31.44 6.38 1.52
C ASP A 310 30.28 5.62 2.20
N VAL A 311 29.70 4.69 1.43
CA VAL A 311 28.54 3.88 1.87
C VAL A 311 28.88 3.09 3.15
N GLU A 312 30.14 2.68 3.33
CA GLU A 312 30.54 1.92 4.52
C GLU A 312 30.57 2.80 5.76
N ALA A 313 31.00 4.07 5.64
CA ALA A 313 30.91 5.03 6.74
C ALA A 313 29.44 5.27 7.15
N PHE A 314 28.53 5.39 6.18
CA PHE A 314 27.08 5.48 6.43
C PHE A 314 26.55 4.23 7.13
N ARG A 315 26.86 3.05 6.60
CA ARG A 315 26.44 1.74 7.17
C ARG A 315 26.88 1.61 8.62
N LYS A 316 28.16 1.82 8.89
CA LYS A 316 28.73 1.71 10.23
C LYS A 316 28.06 2.67 11.23
N THR A 317 27.84 3.91 10.82
CA THR A 317 27.22 4.93 11.67
C THR A 317 25.77 4.61 11.96
N VAL A 318 24.99 4.29 10.94
CA VAL A 318 23.54 3.99 11.06
C VAL A 318 23.33 2.72 11.88
N GLN A 319 24.06 1.64 11.60
CA GLN A 319 23.93 0.40 12.36
C GLN A 319 24.33 0.58 13.82
N ALA A 320 25.40 1.32 14.09
CA ALA A 320 25.81 1.63 15.47
C ALA A 320 24.75 2.46 16.22
N ALA A 321 24.09 3.41 15.53
CA ALA A 321 22.99 4.18 16.12
C ALA A 321 21.80 3.28 16.47
N TYR A 322 21.39 2.38 15.56
CA TYR A 322 20.30 1.44 15.83
C TYR A 322 20.60 0.51 17.00
N LEU A 323 21.79 -0.10 17.05
CA LEU A 323 22.18 -1.04 18.11
C LEU A 323 22.22 -0.39 19.51
N LYS A 324 22.42 0.92 19.58
CA LYS A 324 22.41 1.70 20.84
C LYS A 324 21.04 2.29 21.18
N SER A 325 20.07 2.17 20.27
CA SER A 325 18.75 2.81 20.40
C SER A 325 17.79 2.02 21.28
N GLU A 326 16.74 2.69 21.74
CA GLU A 326 15.59 2.04 22.37
C GLU A 326 14.88 1.04 21.45
N TYR A 327 15.04 1.16 20.12
CA TYR A 327 14.44 0.25 19.14
C TYR A 327 15.07 -1.13 19.21
N ALA A 328 16.41 -1.22 19.26
CA ALA A 328 17.09 -2.52 19.35
C ALA A 328 16.75 -3.27 20.65
N GLN A 329 16.45 -2.56 21.73
CA GLN A 329 16.03 -3.17 23.00
C GLN A 329 14.64 -3.84 22.91
N LYS A 330 13.81 -3.42 21.94
CA LYS A 330 12.47 -3.96 21.71
C LYS A 330 12.46 -5.08 20.67
N TRP A 331 13.57 -5.28 19.94
CA TRP A 331 13.64 -6.34 18.92
C TRP A 331 13.58 -7.72 19.58
N PRO A 332 12.84 -8.68 18.99
CA PRO A 332 12.82 -10.03 19.49
C PRO A 332 14.23 -10.62 19.55
N ARG A 333 14.53 -11.31 20.66
CA ARG A 333 15.85 -11.92 20.84
C ARG A 333 16.18 -12.85 19.67
N GLY A 334 17.35 -12.70 19.07
CA GLY A 334 17.83 -13.50 17.96
C GLY A 334 17.24 -13.15 16.60
N LEU A 335 16.31 -12.17 16.52
CA LEU A 335 15.71 -11.82 15.21
C LEU A 335 16.72 -11.14 14.28
N LEU A 336 17.58 -10.29 14.80
CA LEU A 336 18.66 -9.66 14.02
C LEU A 336 19.60 -10.70 13.40
N GLU A 337 20.01 -11.68 14.18
CA GLU A 337 20.86 -12.78 13.74
C GLU A 337 20.16 -13.67 12.71
N ARG A 338 18.86 -13.96 12.93
CA ARG A 338 18.04 -14.70 11.98
C ARG A 338 17.92 -14.00 10.64
N ILE A 339 17.68 -12.67 10.63
CA ILE A 339 17.61 -11.87 9.40
C ILE A 339 18.98 -11.89 8.69
N ASN A 340 20.07 -11.68 9.42
CA ASN A 340 21.43 -11.69 8.85
C ASN A 340 21.82 -13.06 8.27
N ALA A 341 21.31 -14.15 8.84
CA ALA A 341 21.58 -15.52 8.38
C ALA A 341 20.84 -15.92 7.11
N VAL A 342 19.80 -15.18 6.69
CA VAL A 342 19.09 -15.42 5.42
C VAL A 342 20.05 -15.12 4.26
N LYS A 343 20.35 -16.14 3.44
CA LYS A 343 21.29 -16.06 2.29
C LYS A 343 20.58 -15.73 0.99
#